data_757f0470c0217214439ef0b892e2c4b6
#
_entry.id   757f0470c0217214439ef0b892e2c4b6
#
_cell.length_a   1.000
_cell.length_b   1.000
_cell.length_c   1.000
_cell.angle_alpha   90.00
_cell.angle_beta   90.00
_cell.angle_gamma   90.00
#
_symmetry.space_group_name_H-M   'P 1'
#
loop_
_entity.id
_entity.type
_entity.pdbx_description
1 polymer ?
#
loop_
_entity_poly.entity_id
_entity_poly.type
_entity_poly.pdbx_seq_one_letter_code
_entity_poly.pdbx_strand_id
1 'polypeptide(L)'
;LEELSNKGIISENQIGEIKNRANEKYGGDVDEALVEFGVPAEQVLSAKGEYLMIPVKKVDTKNITEVLKYIPEDSANYYQFVPIQFIDGVLEVGIVDPENIQAMDALQFISVKLGIPFKVFLISKKDYQDIMNAYKGLSTQVEEALSELGEDGVVDSDLTKELQNVKPNEEAKIVEDAPIIKIVAVILRNALEGNASDIHIEHTGENVKVRFRVDGALTTSIVLPKNTHSGVVARIKILAKLR
;
A
#
# COMPACT_ATOMS: atom_id res chain seq x y z
N LEU A 1 -13.39 14.94 23.63
CA LEU A 1 -12.64 15.82 24.52
C LEU A 1 -13.22 15.83 25.94
N GLU A 2 -14.53 15.94 26.11
CA GLU A 2 -15.19 15.93 27.43
C GLU A 2 -14.85 14.67 28.23
N GLU A 3 -14.79 13.53 27.59
CA GLU A 3 -14.45 12.25 28.21
C GLU A 3 -13.00 12.20 28.70
N LEU A 4 -12.08 12.79 27.93
CA LEU A 4 -10.68 12.95 28.34
C LEU A 4 -10.54 13.92 29.53
N SER A 5 -11.38 14.95 29.57
CA SER A 5 -11.45 15.86 30.71
C SER A 5 -12.01 15.18 31.95
N ASN A 6 -13.06 14.37 31.80
CA ASN A 6 -13.65 13.61 32.91
C ASN A 6 -12.67 12.56 33.47
N LYS A 7 -11.78 12.04 32.65
CA LYS A 7 -10.69 11.14 33.06
C LYS A 7 -9.47 11.88 33.65
N GLY A 8 -9.49 13.21 33.67
CA GLY A 8 -8.39 14.03 34.19
C GLY A 8 -7.13 14.02 33.30
N ILE A 9 -7.25 13.60 32.05
CA ILE A 9 -6.15 13.57 31.08
C ILE A 9 -5.87 14.97 30.53
N ILE A 10 -6.93 15.78 30.36
CA ILE A 10 -6.85 17.20 29.98
C ILE A 10 -7.71 18.03 30.95
N SER A 11 -7.41 19.32 31.10
CA SER A 11 -8.24 20.22 31.87
C SER A 11 -9.37 20.82 31.01
N GLU A 12 -10.50 21.19 31.63
CA GLU A 12 -11.61 21.82 30.92
C GLU A 12 -11.18 23.06 30.14
N ASN A 13 -10.26 23.85 30.72
CA ASN A 13 -9.74 25.05 30.07
C ASN A 13 -8.98 24.78 28.78
N GLN A 14 -8.35 23.57 28.64
CA GLN A 14 -7.62 23.18 27.44
C GLN A 14 -8.54 22.77 26.30
N ILE A 15 -9.80 22.41 26.55
CA ILE A 15 -10.73 21.96 25.51
C ILE A 15 -10.88 23.00 24.39
N GLY A 16 -11.03 24.28 24.77
CA GLY A 16 -11.15 25.37 23.81
C GLY A 16 -9.88 25.57 22.98
N GLU A 17 -8.74 25.54 23.64
CA GLU A 17 -7.44 25.71 23.00
C GLU A 17 -7.13 24.55 22.05
N ILE A 18 -7.43 23.28 22.43
CA ILE A 18 -7.25 22.09 21.60
C ILE A 18 -8.14 22.18 20.36
N LYS A 19 -9.42 22.57 20.50
CA LYS A 19 -10.32 22.75 19.34
C LYS A 19 -9.83 23.82 18.38
N ASN A 20 -9.38 24.96 18.90
CA ASN A 20 -8.83 26.03 18.07
C ASN A 20 -7.56 25.56 17.34
N ARG A 21 -6.67 24.89 18.05
CA ARG A 21 -5.44 24.34 17.47
C ARG A 21 -5.72 23.29 16.40
N ALA A 22 -6.67 22.40 16.62
CA ALA A 22 -7.11 21.43 15.64
C ALA A 22 -7.57 22.11 14.33
N ASN A 23 -8.39 23.15 14.44
CA ASN A 23 -8.89 23.87 13.27
C ASN A 23 -7.81 24.68 12.55
N GLU A 24 -6.93 25.36 13.28
CA GLU A 24 -5.92 26.25 12.70
C GLU A 24 -4.75 25.49 12.03
N LYS A 25 -4.30 24.39 12.64
CA LYS A 25 -3.07 23.72 12.24
C LYS A 25 -3.30 22.33 11.64
N TYR A 26 -4.33 21.62 12.06
CA TYR A 26 -4.55 20.23 11.72
C TYR A 26 -5.84 19.98 10.92
N GLY A 27 -6.42 21.02 10.32
CA GLY A 27 -7.61 20.90 9.47
C GLY A 27 -8.83 20.27 10.17
N GLY A 28 -8.92 20.44 11.49
CA GLY A 28 -9.98 19.88 12.34
C GLY A 28 -9.61 18.56 13.03
N ASP A 29 -8.40 18.02 12.81
CA ASP A 29 -7.96 16.81 13.47
C ASP A 29 -7.63 17.03 14.95
N VAL A 30 -8.55 16.62 15.80
CA VAL A 30 -8.45 16.75 17.26
C VAL A 30 -7.40 15.80 17.85
N ASP A 31 -7.18 14.65 17.23
CA ASP A 31 -6.25 13.64 17.72
C ASP A 31 -4.80 14.17 17.64
N GLU A 32 -4.45 14.82 16.53
CA GLU A 32 -3.15 15.48 16.36
C GLU A 32 -2.95 16.65 17.32
N ALA A 33 -4.00 17.45 17.53
CA ALA A 33 -3.94 18.55 18.48
C ALA A 33 -3.71 18.04 19.91
N LEU A 34 -4.40 16.97 20.34
CA LEU A 34 -4.22 16.35 21.66
C LEU A 34 -2.78 15.87 21.86
N VAL A 35 -2.17 15.28 20.86
CA VAL A 35 -0.75 14.84 20.91
C VAL A 35 0.18 16.05 21.07
N GLU A 36 -0.07 17.17 20.38
CA GLU A 36 0.70 18.41 20.54
C GLU A 36 0.58 18.97 21.98
N PHE A 37 -0.58 18.83 22.60
CA PHE A 37 -0.82 19.22 24.01
C PHE A 37 -0.23 18.23 25.04
N GLY A 38 0.50 17.21 24.58
CA GLY A 38 1.24 16.26 25.42
C GLY A 38 0.45 15.03 25.84
N VAL A 39 -0.75 14.80 25.29
CA VAL A 39 -1.49 13.56 25.52
C VAL A 39 -0.87 12.42 24.71
N PRO A 40 -0.44 11.32 25.34
CA PRO A 40 0.11 10.18 24.59
C PRO A 40 -0.88 9.65 23.55
N ALA A 41 -0.40 9.41 22.33
CA ALA A 41 -1.24 8.95 21.22
C ALA A 41 -2.03 7.65 21.55
N GLU A 42 -1.44 6.76 22.35
CA GLU A 42 -2.13 5.53 22.81
C GLU A 42 -3.33 5.85 23.73
N GLN A 43 -3.24 6.91 24.55
CA GLN A 43 -4.35 7.33 25.40
C GLN A 43 -5.46 7.99 24.59
N VAL A 44 -5.10 8.78 23.58
CA VAL A 44 -6.07 9.38 22.65
C VAL A 44 -6.83 8.27 21.93
N LEU A 45 -6.10 7.27 21.40
CA LEU A 45 -6.67 6.15 20.68
C LEU A 45 -7.60 5.30 21.58
N SER A 46 -7.18 5.02 22.81
CA SER A 46 -7.98 4.28 23.80
C SER A 46 -9.28 5.01 24.14
N ALA A 47 -9.20 6.30 24.41
CA ALA A 47 -10.38 7.11 24.73
C ALA A 47 -11.34 7.21 23.54
N LYS A 48 -10.82 7.32 22.30
CA LYS A 48 -11.61 7.30 21.09
C LYS A 48 -12.31 5.94 20.89
N GLY A 49 -11.59 4.85 21.11
CA GLY A 49 -12.16 3.49 21.04
C GLY A 49 -13.29 3.26 22.04
N GLU A 50 -13.13 3.71 23.27
CA GLU A 50 -14.18 3.62 24.29
C GLU A 50 -15.40 4.47 23.92
N TYR A 51 -15.20 5.72 23.48
CA TYR A 51 -16.28 6.61 23.05
C TYR A 51 -17.09 6.05 21.89
N LEU A 52 -16.41 5.48 20.89
CA LEU A 52 -17.04 4.92 19.70
C LEU A 52 -17.49 3.46 19.88
N MET A 53 -17.24 2.87 21.06
CA MET A 53 -17.49 1.46 21.36
C MET A 53 -16.82 0.49 20.37
N ILE A 54 -15.65 0.87 19.85
CA ILE A 54 -14.86 0.07 18.92
C ILE A 54 -13.59 -0.39 19.64
N PRO A 55 -13.29 -1.68 19.66
CA PRO A 55 -12.09 -2.17 20.31
C PRO A 55 -10.83 -1.65 19.62
N VAL A 56 -9.86 -1.20 20.42
CA VAL A 56 -8.55 -0.77 19.94
C VAL A 56 -7.65 -1.99 19.78
N LYS A 57 -6.87 -2.05 18.71
CA LYS A 57 -5.88 -3.09 18.50
C LYS A 57 -4.56 -2.51 18.04
N LYS A 58 -3.46 -2.94 18.67
CA LYS A 58 -2.11 -2.69 18.20
C LYS A 58 -1.75 -3.75 17.16
N VAL A 59 -1.18 -3.35 16.04
CA VAL A 59 -0.91 -4.25 14.93
C VAL A 59 0.53 -4.80 15.01
N ASP A 60 0.66 -6.13 14.86
CA ASP A 60 1.97 -6.75 14.63
C ASP A 60 2.14 -6.97 13.11
N THR A 61 3.10 -6.27 12.54
CA THR A 61 3.36 -6.29 11.09
C THR A 61 4.09 -7.54 10.59
N LYS A 62 4.54 -8.44 11.49
CA LYS A 62 5.37 -9.60 11.10
C LYS A 62 4.72 -10.55 10.10
N ASN A 63 3.40 -10.74 10.17
CA ASN A 63 2.66 -11.67 9.31
C ASN A 63 1.61 -10.94 8.46
N ILE A 64 1.73 -9.64 8.32
CA ILE A 64 0.72 -8.82 7.66
C ILE A 64 0.58 -9.15 6.16
N THR A 65 1.65 -9.57 5.52
CA THR A 65 1.71 -9.82 4.06
C THR A 65 0.67 -10.85 3.61
N GLU A 66 0.37 -11.86 4.43
CA GLU A 66 -0.59 -12.91 4.09
C GLU A 66 -2.03 -12.41 3.99
N VAL A 67 -2.36 -11.34 4.71
CA VAL A 67 -3.72 -10.78 4.77
C VAL A 67 -3.92 -9.58 3.84
N LEU A 68 -2.86 -8.99 3.30
CA LEU A 68 -2.97 -7.85 2.37
C LEU A 68 -3.80 -8.20 1.12
N LYS A 69 -3.80 -9.46 0.71
CA LYS A 69 -4.58 -9.95 -0.45
C LYS A 69 -6.10 -9.77 -0.32
N TYR A 70 -6.63 -9.68 0.90
CA TYR A 70 -8.07 -9.56 1.11
C TYR A 70 -8.61 -8.15 0.84
N ILE A 71 -7.77 -7.14 0.97
CA ILE A 71 -8.15 -5.74 0.73
C ILE A 71 -7.17 -5.14 -0.29
N PRO A 72 -7.65 -4.66 -1.45
CA PRO A 72 -6.80 -3.98 -2.43
C PRO A 72 -6.17 -2.71 -1.86
N GLU A 73 -4.91 -2.42 -2.23
CA GLU A 73 -4.15 -1.23 -1.79
C GLU A 73 -4.92 0.07 -2.07
N ASP A 74 -5.54 0.20 -3.25
CA ASP A 74 -6.32 1.39 -3.61
C ASP A 74 -7.49 1.61 -2.66
N SER A 75 -8.19 0.54 -2.25
CA SER A 75 -9.27 0.60 -1.28
C SER A 75 -8.75 0.94 0.11
N ALA A 76 -7.64 0.32 0.52
CA ALA A 76 -6.99 0.59 1.80
C ALA A 76 -6.56 2.05 1.90
N ASN A 77 -5.99 2.60 0.83
CA ASN A 77 -5.54 3.99 0.78
C ASN A 77 -6.70 4.99 0.76
N TYR A 78 -7.73 4.73 -0.06
CA TYR A 78 -8.86 5.65 -0.23
C TYR A 78 -9.73 5.74 1.02
N TYR A 79 -10.03 4.59 1.65
CA TYR A 79 -10.94 4.50 2.79
C TYR A 79 -10.23 4.49 4.14
N GLN A 80 -8.90 4.48 4.17
CA GLN A 80 -8.07 4.43 5.38
C GLN A 80 -8.41 3.26 6.31
N PHE A 81 -8.63 2.08 5.74
CA PHE A 81 -8.74 0.82 6.47
C PHE A 81 -7.78 -0.22 5.89
N VAL A 82 -7.31 -1.13 6.73
CA VAL A 82 -6.31 -2.15 6.35
C VAL A 82 -6.66 -3.50 6.97
N PRO A 83 -6.33 -4.62 6.31
CA PRO A 83 -6.46 -5.93 6.95
C PRO A 83 -5.38 -6.06 8.03
N ILE A 84 -5.75 -6.63 9.18
CA ILE A 84 -4.81 -6.86 10.29
C ILE A 84 -4.47 -8.33 10.37
N GLN A 85 -5.50 -9.18 10.40
CA GLN A 85 -5.34 -10.60 10.66
C GLN A 85 -6.55 -11.38 10.15
N PHE A 86 -6.35 -12.66 9.83
CA PHE A 86 -7.42 -13.58 9.49
C PHE A 86 -7.44 -14.72 10.49
N ILE A 87 -8.49 -14.81 11.33
CA ILE A 87 -8.60 -15.79 12.40
C ILE A 87 -10.01 -16.40 12.38
N ASP A 88 -10.09 -17.71 12.51
CA ASP A 88 -11.34 -18.45 12.62
C ASP A 88 -12.37 -18.12 11.51
N GLY A 89 -11.87 -17.83 10.32
CA GLY A 89 -12.72 -17.47 9.18
C GLY A 89 -13.22 -16.02 9.19
N VAL A 90 -12.73 -15.17 10.09
CA VAL A 90 -13.08 -13.76 10.21
C VAL A 90 -11.90 -12.88 9.85
N LEU A 91 -12.10 -11.90 8.96
CA LEU A 91 -11.10 -10.91 8.63
C LEU A 91 -11.15 -9.76 9.67
N GLU A 92 -10.08 -9.58 10.40
CA GLU A 92 -9.92 -8.42 11.26
C GLU A 92 -9.38 -7.23 10.46
N VAL A 93 -10.07 -6.10 10.54
CA VAL A 93 -9.77 -4.90 9.77
C VAL A 93 -9.51 -3.73 10.72
N GLY A 94 -8.38 -3.07 10.51
CA GLY A 94 -8.04 -1.83 11.21
C GLY A 94 -8.57 -0.62 10.45
N ILE A 95 -9.20 0.30 11.15
CA ILE A 95 -9.69 1.56 10.60
C ILE A 95 -9.14 2.73 11.41
N VAL A 96 -8.81 3.81 10.74
CA VAL A 96 -8.32 5.06 11.38
C VAL A 96 -9.49 5.95 11.76
N ASP A 97 -10.48 6.06 10.84
CA ASP A 97 -11.68 6.87 11.04
C ASP A 97 -12.94 6.01 10.84
N PRO A 98 -13.52 5.49 11.94
CA PRO A 98 -14.72 4.69 11.88
C PRO A 98 -16.01 5.48 11.66
N GLU A 99 -15.97 6.81 11.73
CA GLU A 99 -17.11 7.69 11.41
C GLU A 99 -17.29 7.87 9.89
N ASN A 100 -16.32 7.41 9.10
CA ASN A 100 -16.42 7.39 7.64
C ASN A 100 -17.40 6.31 7.16
N ILE A 101 -18.64 6.71 6.88
CA ILE A 101 -19.71 5.80 6.42
C ILE A 101 -19.29 5.08 5.13
N GLN A 102 -18.62 5.78 4.20
CA GLN A 102 -18.18 5.17 2.92
C GLN A 102 -17.17 4.03 3.16
N ALA A 103 -16.32 4.15 4.17
CA ALA A 103 -15.39 3.09 4.53
C ALA A 103 -16.13 1.83 5.03
N MET A 104 -17.15 2.01 5.85
CA MET A 104 -17.97 0.90 6.36
C MET A 104 -18.76 0.22 5.23
N ASP A 105 -19.33 0.99 4.31
CA ASP A 105 -20.05 0.46 3.14
C ASP A 105 -19.09 -0.33 2.23
N ALA A 106 -17.88 0.19 2.00
CA ALA A 106 -16.86 -0.48 1.21
C ALA A 106 -16.43 -1.81 1.86
N LEU A 107 -16.23 -1.84 3.19
CA LEU A 107 -15.91 -3.07 3.92
C LEU A 107 -17.04 -4.09 3.82
N GLN A 108 -18.29 -3.66 3.96
CA GLN A 108 -19.45 -4.53 3.79
C GLN A 108 -19.50 -5.13 2.37
N PHE A 109 -19.22 -4.33 1.36
CA PHE A 109 -19.15 -4.79 -0.05
C PHE A 109 -18.03 -5.83 -0.23
N ILE A 110 -16.83 -5.57 0.29
CA ILE A 110 -15.70 -6.49 0.23
C ILE A 110 -16.04 -7.81 0.94
N SER A 111 -16.64 -7.74 2.12
CA SER A 111 -17.09 -8.89 2.90
C SER A 111 -18.05 -9.78 2.12
N VAL A 112 -19.07 -9.19 1.50
CA VAL A 112 -20.05 -9.91 0.68
C VAL A 112 -19.38 -10.55 -0.54
N LYS A 113 -18.47 -9.81 -1.19
CA LYS A 113 -17.76 -10.30 -2.37
C LYS A 113 -16.85 -11.50 -2.06
N LEU A 114 -16.15 -11.46 -0.92
CA LEU A 114 -15.25 -12.53 -0.49
C LEU A 114 -15.99 -13.68 0.22
N GLY A 115 -17.22 -13.48 0.66
CA GLY A 115 -17.92 -14.42 1.52
C GLY A 115 -17.29 -14.58 2.90
N ILE A 116 -16.52 -13.56 3.36
CA ILE A 116 -15.76 -13.58 4.61
C ILE A 116 -16.31 -12.50 5.54
N PRO A 117 -16.78 -12.85 6.75
CA PRO A 117 -17.18 -11.85 7.73
C PRO A 117 -15.96 -11.03 8.21
N PHE A 118 -16.20 -9.80 8.61
CA PHE A 118 -15.15 -8.94 9.14
C PHE A 118 -15.47 -8.41 10.54
N LYS A 119 -14.40 -8.05 11.27
CA LYS A 119 -14.47 -7.37 12.56
C LYS A 119 -13.59 -6.15 12.54
N VAL A 120 -14.15 -4.99 12.93
CA VAL A 120 -13.45 -3.71 12.88
C VAL A 120 -12.76 -3.43 14.21
N PHE A 121 -11.53 -2.92 14.12
CA PHE A 121 -10.74 -2.44 15.23
C PHE A 121 -10.24 -1.02 14.92
N LEU A 122 -10.20 -0.17 15.93
CA LEU A 122 -9.56 1.12 15.82
C LEU A 122 -8.05 0.93 15.93
N ILE A 123 -7.31 1.51 14.99
CA ILE A 123 -5.84 1.47 14.95
C ILE A 123 -5.25 2.87 14.90
N SER A 124 -3.98 3.00 15.29
CA SER A 124 -3.26 4.26 15.17
C SER A 124 -2.96 4.61 13.71
N LYS A 125 -2.83 5.90 13.41
CA LYS A 125 -2.32 6.34 12.09
C LYS A 125 -0.96 5.75 11.77
N LYS A 126 -0.11 5.56 12.78
CA LYS A 126 1.20 4.93 12.62
C LYS A 126 1.06 3.46 12.19
N ASP A 127 0.25 2.67 12.88
CA ASP A 127 0.02 1.27 12.50
C ASP A 127 -0.55 1.16 11.08
N TYR A 128 -1.47 2.06 10.72
CA TYR A 128 -1.99 2.16 9.36
C TYR A 128 -0.87 2.44 8.34
N GLN A 129 0.01 3.41 8.61
CA GLN A 129 1.14 3.73 7.72
C GLN A 129 2.12 2.57 7.60
N ASP A 130 2.41 1.87 8.71
CA ASP A 130 3.30 0.71 8.72
C ASP A 130 2.73 -0.43 7.84
N ILE A 131 1.40 -0.64 7.86
CA ILE A 131 0.75 -1.62 6.97
C ILE A 131 0.72 -1.11 5.52
N MET A 132 0.45 0.16 5.28
CA MET A 132 0.53 0.73 3.92
C MET A 132 1.94 0.64 3.34
N ASN A 133 2.97 0.75 4.18
CA ASN A 133 4.35 0.50 3.76
C ASN A 133 4.57 -0.98 3.42
N ALA A 134 3.88 -1.92 4.07
CA ALA A 134 3.95 -3.33 3.69
C ALA A 134 3.28 -3.62 2.33
N TYR A 135 2.20 -2.90 1.96
CA TYR A 135 1.69 -2.91 0.57
C TYR A 135 2.75 -2.39 -0.41
N LYS A 136 3.40 -1.27 -0.05
CA LYS A 136 4.50 -0.70 -0.84
C LYS A 136 5.76 -1.56 -0.80
N GLY A 137 5.96 -2.37 0.23
CA GLY A 137 7.11 -3.26 0.36
C GLY A 137 7.22 -4.26 -0.80
N LEU A 138 6.11 -4.59 -1.43
CA LEU A 138 6.09 -5.30 -2.71
C LEU A 138 6.62 -4.41 -3.85
N SER A 139 6.31 -3.11 -3.85
CA SER A 139 6.87 -2.14 -4.80
C SER A 139 8.26 -1.64 -4.40
N THR A 140 8.63 -1.68 -3.11
CA THR A 140 9.97 -1.25 -2.64
C THR A 140 11.08 -2.15 -3.18
N GLN A 141 10.86 -3.45 -3.34
CA GLN A 141 11.81 -4.34 -4.01
C GLN A 141 12.02 -3.95 -5.47
N VAL A 142 11.00 -3.38 -6.11
CA VAL A 142 11.09 -2.78 -7.44
C VAL A 142 11.80 -1.45 -7.39
N GLU A 143 11.52 -0.61 -6.39
CA GLU A 143 12.20 0.68 -6.19
C GLU A 143 13.69 0.51 -5.85
N GLU A 144 14.06 -0.48 -5.03
CA GLU A 144 15.45 -0.84 -4.82
C GLU A 144 16.12 -1.29 -6.13
N ALA A 145 15.46 -2.12 -6.92
CA ALA A 145 15.98 -2.52 -8.23
C ALA A 145 16.07 -1.33 -9.21
N LEU A 146 15.16 -0.36 -9.10
CA LEU A 146 15.19 0.88 -9.89
C LEU A 146 16.28 1.84 -9.41
N SER A 147 16.55 1.92 -8.10
CA SER A 147 17.63 2.73 -7.55
C SER A 147 19.02 2.23 -7.98
N GLU A 148 19.15 0.93 -8.21
CA GLU A 148 20.37 0.33 -8.79
C GLU A 148 20.57 0.75 -10.26
N LEU A 149 19.50 1.25 -10.96
CA LEU A 149 19.61 1.83 -12.32
C LEU A 149 20.16 3.26 -12.33
N GLY A 150 20.36 3.88 -11.15
CA GLY A 150 20.90 5.23 -10.95
C GLY A 150 19.80 6.30 -10.86
N GLU A 151 20.04 7.32 -10.03
CA GLU A 151 19.12 8.45 -9.77
C GLU A 151 18.77 9.28 -11.02
N ASP A 152 19.51 9.13 -12.10
CA ASP A 152 19.30 9.92 -13.32
C ASP A 152 18.35 9.28 -14.35
N GLY A 153 17.77 8.11 -14.10
CA GLY A 153 16.84 7.50 -15.06
C GLY A 153 17.39 7.39 -16.50
N VAL A 154 18.66 7.67 -16.66
CA VAL A 154 19.40 7.62 -17.92
C VAL A 154 19.90 6.19 -18.03
N VAL A 155 19.08 5.34 -18.62
CA VAL A 155 19.67 4.24 -19.41
C VAL A 155 20.62 4.97 -20.36
N ASP A 156 21.91 4.71 -20.16
CA ASP A 156 22.98 5.29 -20.94
C ASP A 156 22.54 5.38 -22.42
N SER A 157 22.50 6.58 -22.98
CA SER A 157 22.04 6.81 -24.35
C SER A 157 22.87 6.03 -25.37
N ASP A 158 24.01 5.50 -24.95
CA ASP A 158 24.86 4.64 -25.76
C ASP A 158 24.32 3.20 -25.81
N LEU A 159 23.68 2.66 -24.76
CA LEU A 159 23.00 1.36 -24.77
C LEU A 159 21.78 1.36 -25.71
N THR A 160 21.02 2.45 -25.76
CA THR A 160 19.92 2.57 -26.72
C THR A 160 20.39 2.72 -28.17
N LYS A 161 21.55 3.32 -28.39
CA LYS A 161 22.17 3.39 -29.73
C LYS A 161 22.74 2.05 -30.17
N GLU A 162 23.33 1.28 -29.27
CA GLU A 162 23.79 -0.09 -29.57
C GLU A 162 22.62 -1.03 -29.90
N LEU A 163 21.49 -0.92 -29.18
CA LEU A 163 20.30 -1.72 -29.47
C LEU A 163 19.60 -1.37 -30.80
N GLN A 164 19.77 -0.13 -31.30
CA GLN A 164 19.24 0.29 -32.59
C GLN A 164 20.14 -0.12 -33.79
N ASN A 165 21.41 -0.44 -33.54
CA ASN A 165 22.38 -0.83 -34.57
C ASN A 165 22.64 -2.33 -34.69
N VAL A 166 21.92 -3.18 -33.96
CA VAL A 166 22.05 -4.64 -34.04
C VAL A 166 21.50 -5.15 -35.34
N LYS A 167 22.40 -5.50 -36.27
CA LYS A 167 22.08 -6.29 -37.48
C LYS A 167 21.56 -7.66 -37.05
N PRO A 168 20.63 -8.27 -37.80
CA PRO A 168 19.91 -9.46 -37.37
C PRO A 168 20.72 -10.77 -37.20
N ASN A 169 22.05 -10.73 -37.19
CA ASN A 169 22.87 -11.94 -37.27
C ASN A 169 24.06 -12.04 -36.32
N GLU A 170 24.13 -11.22 -35.28
CA GLU A 170 25.11 -11.43 -34.21
C GLU A 170 24.34 -11.77 -32.91
N GLU A 171 24.69 -12.88 -32.29
CA GLU A 171 24.23 -13.25 -30.95
C GLU A 171 24.59 -12.09 -30.01
N ALA A 172 23.62 -11.19 -29.79
CA ALA A 172 23.75 -10.10 -28.85
C ALA A 172 24.05 -10.70 -27.48
N LYS A 173 25.25 -10.51 -26.97
CA LYS A 173 25.52 -10.61 -25.54
C LYS A 173 24.63 -9.55 -24.89
N ILE A 174 23.41 -9.97 -24.56
CA ILE A 174 22.53 -9.20 -23.71
C ILE A 174 23.26 -9.11 -22.38
N VAL A 175 23.83 -7.95 -22.08
CA VAL A 175 24.20 -7.60 -20.71
C VAL A 175 22.87 -7.62 -19.96
N GLU A 176 22.61 -8.72 -19.28
CA GLU A 176 21.42 -8.88 -18.45
C GLU A 176 21.52 -7.82 -17.35
N ASP A 177 20.83 -6.72 -17.50
CA ASP A 177 20.75 -5.71 -16.46
C ASP A 177 20.11 -6.35 -15.22
N ALA A 178 20.93 -6.56 -14.18
CA ALA A 178 20.52 -7.20 -12.94
C ALA A 178 19.22 -6.58 -12.34
N PRO A 179 19.01 -5.23 -12.44
CA PRO A 179 17.77 -4.61 -12.01
C PRO A 179 16.52 -5.08 -12.77
N ILE A 180 16.57 -5.21 -14.08
CA ILE A 180 15.44 -5.69 -14.90
C ILE A 180 15.07 -7.13 -14.55
N ILE A 181 16.07 -7.97 -14.29
CA ILE A 181 15.85 -9.35 -13.84
C ILE A 181 15.10 -9.37 -12.50
N LYS A 182 15.51 -8.52 -11.55
CA LYS A 182 14.86 -8.39 -10.24
C LYS A 182 13.41 -7.91 -10.40
N ILE A 183 13.16 -6.87 -11.21
CA ILE A 183 11.81 -6.35 -11.48
C ILE A 183 10.90 -7.46 -12.02
N VAL A 184 11.33 -8.20 -13.03
CA VAL A 184 10.53 -9.29 -13.60
C VAL A 184 10.30 -10.40 -12.57
N ALA A 185 11.31 -10.76 -11.77
CA ALA A 185 11.16 -11.74 -10.71
C ALA A 185 10.12 -11.32 -9.66
N VAL A 186 10.11 -10.04 -9.27
CA VAL A 186 9.11 -9.48 -8.33
C VAL A 186 7.71 -9.52 -8.95
N ILE A 187 7.56 -9.11 -10.22
CA ILE A 187 6.27 -9.18 -10.93
C ILE A 187 5.72 -10.62 -10.93
N LEU A 188 6.54 -11.60 -11.30
CA LEU A 188 6.12 -13.01 -11.35
C LEU A 188 5.81 -13.56 -9.96
N ARG A 189 6.59 -13.20 -8.94
CA ARG A 189 6.34 -13.60 -7.56
C ARG A 189 5.00 -13.07 -7.07
N ASN A 190 4.73 -11.78 -7.25
CA ASN A 190 3.46 -11.16 -6.85
C ASN A 190 2.25 -11.82 -7.55
N ALA A 191 2.39 -12.17 -8.82
CA ALA A 191 1.36 -12.90 -9.54
C ALA A 191 1.07 -14.27 -8.92
N LEU A 192 2.12 -15.02 -8.56
CA LEU A 192 2.00 -16.34 -7.95
C LEU A 192 1.42 -16.26 -6.53
N GLU A 193 1.93 -15.37 -5.69
CA GLU A 193 1.46 -15.17 -4.32
C GLU A 193 0.02 -14.66 -4.27
N GLY A 194 -0.35 -13.77 -5.21
CA GLY A 194 -1.70 -13.25 -5.35
C GLY A 194 -2.68 -14.16 -6.11
N ASN A 195 -2.26 -15.36 -6.56
CA ASN A 195 -3.06 -16.26 -7.41
C ASN A 195 -3.65 -15.53 -8.63
N ALA A 196 -2.87 -14.67 -9.27
CA ALA A 196 -3.31 -13.96 -10.45
C ALA A 196 -3.47 -14.91 -11.64
N SER A 197 -4.58 -14.78 -12.37
CA SER A 197 -4.82 -15.55 -13.61
C SER A 197 -3.99 -15.02 -14.78
N ASP A 198 -3.74 -13.71 -14.81
CA ASP A 198 -2.99 -13.05 -15.86
C ASP A 198 -2.34 -11.75 -15.37
N ILE A 199 -1.27 -11.33 -16.07
CA ILE A 199 -0.50 -10.14 -15.80
C ILE A 199 -0.58 -9.24 -17.04
N HIS A 200 -1.00 -7.99 -16.85
CA HIS A 200 -1.02 -6.98 -17.88
C HIS A 200 0.11 -5.97 -17.66
N ILE A 201 0.98 -5.83 -18.65
CA ILE A 201 2.05 -4.83 -18.66
C ILE A 201 1.74 -3.82 -19.75
N GLU A 202 1.27 -2.65 -19.35
CA GLU A 202 0.70 -1.66 -20.25
C GLU A 202 1.55 -0.38 -20.25
N HIS A 203 1.91 0.07 -21.43
CA HIS A 203 2.58 1.35 -21.63
C HIS A 203 1.55 2.49 -21.70
N THR A 204 1.60 3.43 -20.79
CA THR A 204 0.68 4.59 -20.67
C THR A 204 1.40 5.91 -20.96
N GLY A 205 2.01 6.09 -22.11
CA GLY A 205 2.65 7.37 -22.47
C GLY A 205 3.79 7.85 -21.53
N GLU A 206 3.54 7.96 -20.23
CA GLU A 206 4.49 8.44 -19.23
C GLU A 206 5.10 7.31 -18.38
N ASN A 207 4.32 6.24 -18.14
CA ASN A 207 4.71 5.16 -17.25
C ASN A 207 4.34 3.79 -17.84
N VAL A 208 4.84 2.73 -17.21
CA VAL A 208 4.41 1.35 -17.46
C VAL A 208 3.60 0.88 -16.25
N LYS A 209 2.33 0.51 -16.47
CA LYS A 209 1.47 -0.03 -15.43
C LYS A 209 1.47 -1.56 -15.51
N VAL A 210 1.77 -2.19 -14.37
CA VAL A 210 1.64 -3.64 -14.21
C VAL A 210 0.38 -3.91 -13.41
N ARG A 211 -0.56 -4.63 -14.01
CA ARG A 211 -1.83 -5.00 -13.40
C ARG A 211 -1.97 -6.51 -13.33
N PHE A 212 -2.54 -6.97 -12.25
CA PHE A 212 -2.81 -8.38 -12.00
C PHE A 212 -4.32 -8.62 -12.01
N ARG A 213 -4.75 -9.70 -12.65
CA ARG A 213 -6.13 -10.13 -12.53
C ARG A 213 -6.23 -11.19 -11.45
N VAL A 214 -6.93 -10.84 -10.37
CA VAL A 214 -7.21 -11.74 -9.25
C VAL A 214 -8.72 -11.85 -9.12
N ASP A 215 -9.26 -13.05 -9.10
CA ASP A 215 -10.71 -13.32 -9.00
C ASP A 215 -11.56 -12.53 -10.03
N GLY A 216 -11.03 -12.39 -11.24
CA GLY A 216 -11.68 -11.67 -12.33
C GLY A 216 -11.52 -10.15 -12.30
N ALA A 217 -11.08 -9.56 -11.19
CA ALA A 217 -10.84 -8.13 -11.06
C ALA A 217 -9.40 -7.78 -11.47
N LEU A 218 -9.25 -6.73 -12.29
CA LEU A 218 -7.96 -6.23 -12.73
C LEU A 218 -7.53 -5.05 -11.85
N THR A 219 -6.46 -5.22 -11.07
CA THR A 219 -5.94 -4.21 -10.16
C THR A 219 -4.53 -3.77 -10.56
N THR A 220 -4.22 -2.46 -10.45
CA THR A 220 -2.87 -1.94 -10.67
C THR A 220 -2.07 -2.12 -9.38
N SER A 221 -0.93 -2.80 -9.45
CA SER A 221 -0.08 -3.03 -8.27
C SER A 221 1.30 -2.41 -8.39
N ILE A 222 1.81 -2.21 -9.61
CA ILE A 222 3.17 -1.69 -9.83
C ILE A 222 3.13 -0.65 -10.94
N VAL A 223 3.82 0.48 -10.72
CA VAL A 223 4.06 1.50 -11.73
C VAL A 223 5.56 1.61 -11.95
N LEU A 224 6.00 1.40 -13.19
CA LEU A 224 7.40 1.45 -13.57
C LEU A 224 7.67 2.66 -14.47
N PRO A 225 8.89 3.18 -14.48
CA PRO A 225 9.30 4.20 -15.44
C PRO A 225 9.17 3.72 -16.89
N LYS A 226 8.86 4.65 -17.80
CA LYS A 226 8.66 4.36 -19.24
C LYS A 226 9.82 3.59 -19.87
N ASN A 227 11.05 3.93 -19.50
CA ASN A 227 12.27 3.35 -20.06
C ASN A 227 12.48 1.87 -19.72
N THR A 228 11.79 1.33 -18.71
CA THR A 228 11.92 -0.09 -18.30
C THR A 228 11.10 -1.03 -19.17
N HIS A 229 10.13 -0.54 -19.95
CA HIS A 229 9.19 -1.37 -20.71
C HIS A 229 9.89 -2.36 -21.64
N SER A 230 10.81 -1.88 -22.47
CA SER A 230 11.51 -2.73 -23.46
C SER A 230 12.33 -3.83 -22.79
N GLY A 231 13.03 -3.51 -21.71
CA GLY A 231 13.81 -4.48 -20.93
C GLY A 231 12.94 -5.54 -20.26
N VAL A 232 11.84 -5.14 -19.61
CA VAL A 232 10.89 -6.06 -18.99
C VAL A 232 10.27 -7.00 -20.01
N VAL A 233 9.81 -6.49 -21.16
CA VAL A 233 9.24 -7.31 -22.23
C VAL A 233 10.28 -8.26 -22.81
N ALA A 234 11.50 -7.79 -23.07
CA ALA A 234 12.60 -8.64 -23.57
C ALA A 234 12.91 -9.77 -22.58
N ARG A 235 13.01 -9.46 -21.28
CA ARG A 235 13.28 -10.50 -20.26
C ARG A 235 12.17 -11.54 -20.17
N ILE A 236 10.90 -11.12 -20.23
CA ILE A 236 9.77 -12.06 -20.23
C ILE A 236 9.81 -12.95 -21.48
N LYS A 237 10.10 -12.39 -22.66
CA LYS A 237 10.26 -13.19 -23.89
C LYS A 237 11.36 -14.23 -23.75
N ILE A 238 12.51 -13.85 -23.18
CA ILE A 238 13.62 -14.80 -22.93
C ILE A 238 13.16 -15.93 -22.01
N LEU A 239 12.51 -15.60 -20.89
CA LEU A 239 12.00 -16.59 -19.94
C LEU A 239 10.98 -17.55 -20.58
N ALA A 240 10.11 -17.02 -21.45
CA ALA A 240 9.10 -17.78 -22.17
C ALA A 240 9.63 -18.44 -23.45
N LYS A 241 10.92 -18.30 -23.77
CA LYS A 241 11.55 -18.78 -25.02
C LYS A 241 10.84 -18.28 -26.30
N LEU A 242 10.28 -17.05 -26.22
CA LEU A 242 9.66 -16.35 -27.33
C LEU A 242 10.70 -15.51 -28.09
N ARG A 243 10.50 -15.38 -29.41
CA ARG A 243 11.32 -14.53 -30.30
C ARG A 243 10.66 -13.14 -30.49
#